data_fb1f8163e1490e2d3fd0024ec187f014
#
_entry.id   fb1f8163e1490e2d3fd0024ec187f014
#
_cell.length_a   1.000
_cell.length_b   1.000
_cell.length_c   1.000
_cell.angle_alpha   90.00
_cell.angle_beta   90.00
_cell.angle_gamma   90.00
#
_symmetry.space_group_name_H-M   'P 1'
#
loop_
_entity.id
_entity.type
_entity.pdbx_description
1 polymer ?
#
loop_
_entity_poly.entity_id
_entity_poly.type
_entity_poly.pdbx_seq_one_letter_code
_entity_poly.pdbx_strand_id
1 'polypeptide(L)' 'MTPKPDNREDNVERLQQAVQNTEENLHEAEDYLNEFADEISSGERDAIQAKNERRKNSMQSMKNEIRDEAND' A
#
# COMPACT_ATOMS: atom_id res chain seq x y z
N MET A 1 7.00 -1.26 -29.41
CA MET A 1 8.31 -1.09 -28.81
C MET A 1 8.58 -2.15 -27.77
N THR A 2 9.73 -2.73 -27.85
CA THR A 2 10.07 -3.79 -26.92
C THR A 2 10.47 -3.18 -25.59
N PRO A 3 9.87 -3.59 -24.48
CA PRO A 3 10.33 -3.11 -23.21
C PRO A 3 11.76 -3.59 -22.96
N LYS A 4 12.54 -2.71 -22.45
CA LYS A 4 13.91 -3.07 -22.14
C LYS A 4 13.91 -4.03 -20.97
N PRO A 5 14.70 -5.09 -21.04
CA PRO A 5 14.72 -6.07 -19.96
C PRO A 5 15.23 -5.49 -18.63
N ASP A 6 15.92 -4.39 -18.71
CA ASP A 6 16.50 -3.76 -17.53
C ASP A 6 15.82 -2.44 -17.15
N ASN A 7 14.53 -2.33 -17.41
CA ASN A 7 13.76 -1.12 -17.14
C ASN A 7 13.43 -1.01 -15.65
N ARG A 8 14.45 -1.04 -14.83
CA ARG A 8 14.29 -1.04 -13.37
C ARG A 8 13.86 0.30 -12.82
N GLU A 9 14.28 1.38 -13.45
CA GLU A 9 13.89 2.70 -13.01
C GLU A 9 12.39 2.90 -13.09
N ASP A 10 11.78 2.45 -14.18
CA ASP A 10 10.33 2.53 -14.33
C ASP A 10 9.62 1.65 -13.32
N ASN A 11 10.17 0.47 -13.04
CA ASN A 11 9.60 -0.41 -12.04
C ASN A 11 9.67 0.20 -10.65
N VAL A 12 10.80 0.79 -10.30
CA VAL A 12 10.96 1.44 -9.01
C VAL A 12 9.97 2.60 -8.89
N GLU A 13 9.84 3.40 -9.92
CA GLU A 13 8.88 4.50 -9.93
C GLU A 13 7.44 4.01 -9.74
N ARG A 14 7.06 2.96 -10.44
CA ARG A 14 5.73 2.39 -10.31
C ARG A 14 5.48 1.84 -8.91
N LEU A 15 6.47 1.18 -8.35
CA LEU A 15 6.36 0.64 -7.00
C LEU A 15 6.25 1.76 -5.98
N GLN A 16 7.04 2.81 -6.14
CA GLN A 16 6.96 3.96 -5.26
C GLN A 16 5.60 4.63 -5.34
N GLN A 17 5.07 4.77 -6.54
CA GLN A 17 3.73 5.33 -6.75
C GLN A 17 2.67 4.46 -6.07
N ALA A 18 2.79 3.15 -6.22
CA ALA A 18 1.84 2.21 -5.62
C ALA A 18 1.92 2.27 -4.09
N VAL A 19 3.12 2.37 -3.52
CA VAL A 19 3.28 2.52 -2.07
C VAL A 19 2.61 3.80 -1.59
N GLN A 20 2.84 4.89 -2.30
CA GLN A 20 2.27 6.18 -1.93
C GLN A 20 0.75 6.14 -1.97
N ASN A 21 0.17 5.57 -3.02
CA ASN A 21 -1.27 5.43 -3.15
C ASN A 21 -1.85 4.55 -2.05
N THR A 22 -1.19 3.46 -1.75
CA THR A 22 -1.63 2.56 -0.69
C THR A 22 -1.56 3.23 0.67
N GLU A 23 -0.50 4.01 0.91
CA GLU A 23 -0.35 4.75 2.15
C GLU A 23 -1.46 5.78 2.33
N GLU A 24 -1.81 6.49 1.28
CA GLU A 24 -2.92 7.45 1.32
C GLU A 24 -4.24 6.75 1.65
N ASN A 25 -4.49 5.62 1.00
CA ASN A 25 -5.70 4.85 1.26
C ASN A 25 -5.73 4.32 2.68
N LEU A 26 -4.59 3.91 3.20
CA LEU A 26 -4.49 3.45 4.58
C LEU A 26 -4.81 4.56 5.55
N HIS A 27 -4.26 5.75 5.34
CA HIS A 27 -4.53 6.89 6.19
C HIS A 27 -6.01 7.28 6.17
N GLU A 28 -6.61 7.29 5.00
CA GLU A 28 -8.03 7.60 4.89
C GLU A 28 -8.88 6.59 5.65
N ALA A 29 -8.53 5.32 5.55
CA ALA A 29 -9.27 4.28 6.25
C ALA A 29 -9.07 4.38 7.76
N GLU A 30 -7.87 4.71 8.21
CA GLU A 30 -7.61 4.92 9.64
C GLU A 30 -8.36 6.13 10.17
N ASP A 31 -8.38 7.21 9.41
CA ASP A 31 -9.13 8.40 9.78
C ASP A 31 -10.62 8.10 9.88
N TYR A 32 -11.14 7.34 8.94
CA TYR A 32 -12.54 6.92 8.98
C TYR A 32 -12.84 6.12 10.24
N LEU A 33 -11.96 5.18 10.59
CA LEU A 33 -12.13 4.38 11.80
C LEU A 33 -12.14 5.27 13.06
N ASN A 34 -11.25 6.25 13.10
CA ASN A 34 -11.18 7.14 14.25
C ASN A 34 -12.40 8.06 14.35
N GLU A 35 -12.82 8.58 13.21
CA GLU A 35 -13.91 9.54 13.17
C GLU A 35 -15.27 8.90 13.47
N PHE A 36 -15.48 7.69 12.96
CA PHE A 36 -16.76 7.01 13.07
C PHE A 36 -16.73 5.80 13.99
N ALA A 37 -15.75 5.77 14.91
CA ALA A 37 -15.56 4.61 15.78
C ALA A 37 -16.82 4.22 16.54
N ASP A 38 -17.61 5.21 16.96
CA ASP A 38 -18.83 4.95 17.73
C ASP A 38 -20.03 4.59 16.87
N GLU A 39 -19.93 4.81 15.57
CA GLU A 39 -21.06 4.65 14.64
C GLU A 39 -20.97 3.37 13.81
N ILE A 40 -19.78 2.82 13.65
CA ILE A 40 -19.61 1.62 12.85
C ILE A 40 -19.77 0.38 13.70
N SER A 41 -20.26 -0.68 13.07
CA SER A 41 -20.41 -1.98 13.75
C SER A 41 -19.04 -2.63 13.94
N SER A 42 -18.96 -3.58 14.86
CA SER A 42 -17.73 -4.33 15.08
C SER A 42 -17.32 -5.12 13.85
N GLY A 43 -18.30 -5.66 13.10
CA GLY A 43 -18.01 -6.36 11.85
C GLY A 43 -17.40 -5.45 10.79
N GLU A 44 -17.93 -4.24 10.69
CA GLU A 44 -17.40 -3.25 9.75
C GLU A 44 -16.00 -2.81 10.15
N ARG A 45 -15.79 -2.59 11.46
CA ARG A 45 -14.47 -2.26 11.97
C ARG A 45 -13.46 -3.36 11.65
N ASP A 46 -13.83 -4.61 11.91
CA ASP A 46 -12.96 -5.74 11.67
C ASP A 46 -12.60 -5.85 10.18
N ALA A 47 -13.56 -5.62 9.30
CA ALA A 47 -13.32 -5.66 7.87
C ALA A 47 -12.34 -4.58 7.42
N ILE A 48 -12.49 -3.37 7.94
CA ILE A 48 -11.60 -2.27 7.61
C ILE A 48 -10.20 -2.53 8.15
N GLN A 49 -10.11 -3.04 9.39
CA GLN A 49 -8.81 -3.37 9.98
C GLN A 49 -8.10 -4.47 9.21
N ALA A 50 -8.85 -5.47 8.74
CA ALA A 50 -8.27 -6.53 7.93
C ALA A 50 -7.73 -5.99 6.61
N LYS A 51 -8.46 -5.09 5.97
CA LYS A 51 -7.97 -4.44 4.75
C LYS A 51 -6.74 -3.61 5.00
N ASN A 52 -6.70 -2.89 6.11
CA ASN A 52 -5.55 -2.08 6.47
C ASN A 52 -4.32 -2.94 6.72
N GLU A 53 -4.51 -4.10 7.33
CA GLU A 53 -3.42 -5.04 7.55
C GLU A 53 -2.86 -5.54 6.23
N ARG A 54 -3.73 -5.86 5.28
CA ARG A 54 -3.31 -6.27 3.93
C ARG A 54 -2.57 -5.14 3.22
N ARG A 55 -3.03 -3.90 3.38
CA ARG A 55 -2.35 -2.74 2.80
C ARG A 55 -0.95 -2.58 3.35
N LYS A 56 -0.80 -2.75 4.67
CA LYS A 56 0.51 -2.67 5.30
C LYS A 56 1.45 -3.76 4.79
N ASN A 57 0.94 -4.97 4.67
CA ASN A 57 1.72 -6.08 4.15
C ASN A 57 2.12 -5.86 2.70
N SER A 58 1.20 -5.34 1.88
CA SER A 58 1.50 -5.01 0.49
C SER A 58 2.56 -3.94 0.38
N MET A 59 2.47 -2.90 1.21
CA MET A 59 3.48 -1.84 1.21
C MET A 59 4.85 -2.38 1.59
N GLN A 60 4.89 -3.26 2.58
CA GLN A 60 6.16 -3.85 3.00
C GLN A 60 6.77 -4.66 1.87
N SER A 61 5.97 -5.45 1.17
CA SER A 61 6.43 -6.23 0.02
C SER A 61 6.94 -5.33 -1.10
N MET A 62 6.21 -4.27 -1.40
CA MET A 62 6.62 -3.32 -2.44
C MET A 62 7.90 -2.59 -2.07
N LYS A 63 8.05 -2.21 -0.81
CA LYS A 63 9.27 -1.57 -0.33
C LYS A 63 10.46 -2.51 -0.43
N ASN A 64 10.25 -3.78 -0.14
CA ASN A 64 11.31 -4.79 -0.29
C ASN A 64 11.71 -4.94 -1.75
N GLU A 65 10.75 -4.95 -2.66
CA GLU A 65 11.04 -5.01 -4.09
C GLU A 65 11.81 -3.79 -4.57
N ILE A 66 11.42 -2.61 -4.11
CA ILE A 66 12.13 -1.37 -4.44
C ILE A 66 13.58 -1.48 -4.00
N ARG A 67 13.80 -1.95 -2.79
CA ARG A 67 15.14 -2.12 -2.26
C ARG A 67 15.97 -3.09 -3.11
N ASP A 68 15.37 -4.22 -3.45
CA ASP A 68 16.06 -5.23 -4.25
C ASP A 68 16.43 -4.69 -5.61
N GLU A 69 15.52 -3.99 -6.27
CA GLU A 69 15.79 -3.43 -7.58
C GLU A 69 16.80 -2.29 -7.54
N ALA A 70 16.77 -1.49 -6.50
CA ALA A 70 17.70 -0.37 -6.34
C ALA A 70 19.12 -0.85 -6.06
N ASN A 71 19.26 -2.01 -5.42
CA ASN A 71 20.58 -2.54 -5.05
C ASN A 71 21.16 -3.45 -6.12
N ASP A 72 20.43 -3.75 -7.12
CA ASP A 72 20.88 -4.60 -8.20
C ASP A 72 21.65 -3.79 -9.26
#